data_8b3349f8f075e79cfbaff6eba650a73c
#
_entry.id   8b3349f8f075e79cfbaff6eba650a73c
#
_cell.length_a   1.000
_cell.length_b   1.000
_cell.length_c   1.000
_cell.angle_alpha   90.00
_cell.angle_beta   90.00
_cell.angle_gamma   90.00
#
_symmetry.space_group_name_H-M   'P 1'
#
loop_
_entity.id
_entity.type
_entity.pdbx_description
1 polymer ?
#
loop_
_entity_poly.entity_id
_entity_poly.type
_entity_poly.pdbx_seq_one_letter_code
_entity_poly.pdbx_strand_id
1 'polypeptide(L)'
;LPYVKPEREYNAIEFTYDKRFADNWSLRAYYTLSRLEGNYSGLANSDEVNNLGNPLNAAGTGGRRSPNVSRLWDVASSAYDENGDPVYGRLATDRTHQIGAQFLYSFPFGFNVGVNQYIGSGTPISTMGSIPSNNAFYPYGRGNEGDTPWLTQTDLTLYYTFNFGRNLGLSFGLTILNLFDQEAELRKWTQQLEQDIEVTDADFLTGFDYAAKVAELPDSALDPLYGEWDTFQLPRELRFTVKFEF
;
A
#
# COMPACT_ATOMS: atom_id res chain seq x y z
N LEU A 1 -20.67 24.10 2.15
CA LEU A 1 -20.55 22.99 1.21
C LEU A 1 -21.40 21.80 1.66
N PRO A 2 -22.12 21.13 0.74
CA PRO A 2 -22.86 19.92 1.10
C PRO A 2 -21.88 18.78 1.45
N TYR A 3 -22.26 17.92 2.39
CA TYR A 3 -21.50 16.73 2.70
C TYR A 3 -21.69 15.66 1.61
N VAL A 4 -20.59 15.18 1.07
CA VAL A 4 -20.58 14.08 0.12
C VAL A 4 -20.71 12.77 0.88
N LYS A 5 -21.55 11.85 0.41
CA LYS A 5 -21.69 10.54 1.03
C LYS A 5 -20.40 9.72 0.86
N PRO A 6 -19.84 9.10 1.93
CA PRO A 6 -18.72 8.19 1.81
C PRO A 6 -19.07 6.99 0.93
N GLU A 7 -18.23 6.73 -0.07
CA GLU A 7 -18.40 5.60 -0.99
C GLU A 7 -17.08 4.88 -1.17
N ARG A 8 -17.14 3.55 -1.13
CA ARG A 8 -16.01 2.66 -1.38
C ARG A 8 -16.52 1.40 -2.03
N GLU A 9 -16.06 1.14 -3.23
CA GLU A 9 -16.48 0.01 -4.04
C GLU A 9 -15.26 -0.84 -4.42
N TYR A 10 -15.40 -2.15 -4.29
CA TYR A 10 -14.39 -3.12 -4.69
C TYR A 10 -15.01 -4.16 -5.61
N ASN A 11 -14.48 -4.27 -6.82
CA ASN A 11 -14.86 -5.26 -7.81
C ASN A 11 -13.65 -6.10 -8.17
N ALA A 12 -13.82 -7.43 -8.23
CA ALA A 12 -12.72 -8.33 -8.57
C ALA A 12 -13.18 -9.58 -9.32
N ILE A 13 -12.27 -10.10 -10.14
CA ILE A 13 -12.34 -11.43 -10.73
C ILE A 13 -11.10 -12.18 -10.27
N GLU A 14 -11.29 -13.35 -9.66
CA GLU A 14 -10.20 -14.16 -9.18
C GLU A 14 -10.17 -15.52 -9.87
N PHE A 15 -8.99 -15.92 -10.31
CA PHE A 15 -8.70 -17.24 -10.85
C PHE A 15 -7.75 -17.95 -9.90
N THR A 16 -8.12 -19.14 -9.45
CA THR A 16 -7.28 -19.96 -8.56
C THR A 16 -7.00 -21.32 -9.20
N TYR A 17 -5.76 -21.77 -9.05
CA TYR A 17 -5.34 -23.11 -9.39
C TYR A 17 -4.74 -23.78 -8.17
N ASP A 18 -5.22 -24.96 -7.80
CA ASP A 18 -4.73 -25.73 -6.66
C ASP A 18 -4.45 -27.17 -7.06
N LYS A 19 -3.19 -27.54 -7.10
CA LYS A 19 -2.74 -28.92 -7.15
C LYS A 19 -2.32 -29.36 -5.75
N ARG A 20 -3.13 -30.19 -5.14
CA ARG A 20 -2.82 -30.83 -3.84
C ARG A 20 -1.54 -31.65 -3.94
N PHE A 21 -0.87 -31.80 -2.81
CA PHE A 21 0.37 -32.56 -2.77
C PHE A 21 0.15 -34.00 -3.26
N ALA A 22 0.78 -34.33 -4.39
CA ALA A 22 0.87 -35.66 -5.00
C ALA A 22 2.10 -35.69 -5.89
N ASP A 23 2.67 -36.87 -6.11
CA ASP A 23 3.87 -37.05 -6.94
C ASP A 23 5.04 -36.16 -6.48
N ASN A 24 5.16 -35.98 -5.17
CA ASN A 24 6.20 -35.20 -4.48
C ASN A 24 6.10 -33.67 -4.67
N TRP A 25 5.01 -33.13 -5.18
CA TRP A 25 4.86 -31.67 -5.32
C TRP A 25 3.43 -31.18 -5.15
N SER A 26 3.31 -29.91 -4.78
CA SER A 26 2.08 -29.15 -4.77
C SER A 26 2.28 -27.76 -5.37
N LEU A 27 1.21 -27.20 -5.91
CA LEU A 27 1.20 -25.84 -6.43
C LEU A 27 -0.14 -25.19 -6.09
N ARG A 28 -0.10 -24.01 -5.51
CA ARG A 28 -1.23 -23.10 -5.42
C ARG A 28 -0.88 -21.82 -6.14
N ALA A 29 -1.71 -21.40 -7.08
CA ALA A 29 -1.53 -20.16 -7.78
C ALA A 29 -2.85 -19.40 -7.88
N TYR A 30 -2.79 -18.07 -7.84
CA TYR A 30 -3.94 -17.23 -8.06
C TYR A 30 -3.58 -16.02 -8.92
N TYR A 31 -4.58 -15.52 -9.61
CA TYR A 31 -4.56 -14.22 -10.28
C TYR A 31 -5.84 -13.47 -9.94
N THR A 32 -5.69 -12.25 -9.45
CA THR A 32 -6.79 -11.34 -9.16
C THR A 32 -6.68 -10.12 -10.06
N LEU A 33 -7.74 -9.87 -10.81
CA LEU A 33 -7.97 -8.61 -11.50
C LEU A 33 -8.99 -7.84 -10.68
N SER A 34 -8.60 -6.69 -10.15
CA SER A 34 -9.46 -5.93 -9.24
C SER A 34 -9.43 -4.43 -9.49
N ARG A 35 -10.44 -3.75 -8.97
CA ARG A 35 -10.55 -2.30 -8.94
C ARG A 35 -11.19 -1.87 -7.64
N LEU A 36 -10.48 -1.01 -6.90
CA LEU A 36 -10.94 -0.40 -5.68
C LEU A 36 -11.05 1.11 -5.89
N GLU A 37 -12.28 1.61 -5.87
CA GLU A 37 -12.59 3.02 -6.10
C GLU A 37 -13.44 3.60 -4.98
N GLY A 38 -13.47 4.92 -4.90
CA GLY A 38 -14.29 5.64 -3.96
C GLY A 38 -13.76 7.04 -3.67
N ASN A 39 -14.41 7.67 -2.73
CA ASN A 39 -14.00 8.93 -2.14
C ASN A 39 -13.57 8.76 -0.66
N TYR A 40 -13.58 7.52 -0.16
CA TYR A 40 -13.30 7.20 1.23
C TYR A 40 -12.40 5.98 1.33
N SER A 41 -11.20 6.16 1.89
CA SER A 41 -10.18 5.10 2.00
C SER A 41 -10.47 4.04 3.06
N GLY A 42 -11.43 4.28 3.92
CA GLY A 42 -11.80 3.39 5.02
C GLY A 42 -11.30 3.90 6.37
N LEU A 43 -11.61 3.13 7.43
CA LEU A 43 -11.27 3.50 8.80
C LEU A 43 -9.75 3.52 9.06
N ALA A 44 -9.01 2.66 8.39
CA ALA A 44 -7.55 2.64 8.44
C ALA A 44 -7.01 3.37 7.20
N ASN A 45 -7.01 4.68 7.29
CA ASN A 45 -6.61 5.52 6.20
C ASN A 45 -5.11 5.42 5.92
N SER A 46 -4.72 4.94 4.78
CA SER A 46 -3.33 4.71 4.43
C SER A 46 -2.72 5.82 3.56
N ASP A 47 -3.55 6.57 2.90
CA ASP A 47 -3.17 7.62 1.97
C ASP A 47 -3.25 9.03 2.56
N GLU A 48 -4.03 9.22 3.59
CA GLU A 48 -4.26 10.52 4.22
C GLU A 48 -3.47 10.73 5.49
N VAL A 49 -2.47 9.94 5.71
CA VAL A 49 -1.72 9.98 6.92
C VAL A 49 -0.52 10.76 6.86
N ASN A 50 -0.38 11.45 6.09
CA ASN A 50 0.79 11.94 6.04
C ASN A 50 1.32 12.84 6.84
N ASN A 51 0.92 13.50 6.69
CA ASN A 51 1.20 14.68 6.84
C ASN A 51 1.85 15.03 7.96
N LEU A 52 2.37 15.17 8.38
CA LEU A 52 2.77 15.88 9.42
C LEU A 52 4.00 15.49 10.04
N GLY A 53 4.88 14.85 9.38
CA GLY A 53 6.22 14.67 9.77
C GLY A 53 6.48 14.19 11.21
N ASN A 54 5.51 14.27 12.03
CA ASN A 54 5.62 13.91 13.43
C ASN A 54 4.63 12.83 13.81
N PRO A 55 5.08 11.60 13.88
CA PRO A 55 4.24 10.50 14.32
C PRO A 55 3.72 10.65 15.76
N LEU A 56 4.26 11.58 16.52
CA LEU A 56 3.82 11.85 17.88
C LEU A 56 2.68 12.86 17.92
N ASN A 57 2.58 13.73 16.94
CA ASN A 57 1.49 14.70 16.85
C ASN A 57 0.28 14.16 16.08
N ALA A 58 0.34 12.98 15.63
CA ALA A 58 -0.75 12.31 14.95
C ALA A 58 -1.94 11.93 15.85
N ALA A 59 -1.91 12.38 17.08
CA ALA A 59 -3.07 12.28 17.93
C ALA A 59 -4.19 13.16 17.35
N GLY A 60 -5.14 12.53 16.75
CA GLY A 60 -6.28 13.21 16.13
C GLY A 60 -6.22 13.40 14.63
N THR A 61 -5.17 12.97 13.96
CA THR A 61 -5.11 13.05 12.52
C THR A 61 -5.68 11.83 11.80
N GLY A 62 -6.35 10.94 12.47
CA GLY A 62 -6.91 9.76 11.87
C GLY A 62 -5.85 8.76 11.41
N GLY A 63 -6.17 7.98 10.47
CA GLY A 63 -5.24 7.07 9.86
C GLY A 63 -4.81 5.90 10.71
N ARG A 64 -3.56 5.54 10.59
CA ARG A 64 -3.02 4.28 11.15
C ARG A 64 -3.13 4.12 12.66
N ARG A 65 -3.27 5.21 13.41
CA ARG A 65 -3.30 5.16 14.87
C ARG A 65 -4.69 5.06 15.47
N SER A 66 -5.67 5.55 14.76
CA SER A 66 -7.06 5.49 15.21
C SER A 66 -7.98 5.23 14.03
N PRO A 67 -8.35 3.99 13.79
CA PRO A 67 -9.25 3.65 12.70
C PRO A 67 -10.66 4.26 12.88
N ASN A 68 -10.95 4.75 14.05
CA ASN A 68 -12.25 5.37 14.35
C ASN A 68 -12.27 6.88 14.15
N VAL A 69 -11.15 7.49 13.78
CA VAL A 69 -11.05 8.92 13.54
C VAL A 69 -10.54 9.15 12.13
N SER A 70 -11.44 9.41 11.22
CA SER A 70 -11.12 9.91 9.90
C SER A 70 -11.55 11.36 9.81
N ARG A 71 -10.62 12.27 9.86
CA ARG A 71 -10.91 13.70 9.80
C ARG A 71 -11.24 14.22 8.43
N LEU A 72 -11.01 13.43 7.41
CA LEU A 72 -11.38 13.80 6.05
C LEU A 72 -12.85 14.23 5.93
N TRP A 73 -13.71 13.62 6.73
CA TRP A 73 -15.14 13.89 6.73
C TRP A 73 -15.61 14.91 7.78
N ASP A 74 -14.70 15.39 8.62
CA ASP A 74 -15.01 16.45 9.58
C ASP A 74 -15.13 17.81 8.88
N VAL A 75 -14.54 17.95 7.70
CA VAL A 75 -14.55 19.18 6.90
C VAL A 75 -15.00 18.85 5.49
N ALA A 76 -16.14 19.39 5.09
CA ALA A 76 -16.76 19.10 3.81
C ALA A 76 -15.84 19.41 2.62
N SER A 77 -15.06 20.49 2.69
CA SER A 77 -14.13 20.89 1.64
C SER A 77 -13.08 19.87 1.30
N SER A 78 -12.69 18.99 2.23
CA SER A 78 -11.73 17.91 1.96
C SER A 78 -12.26 16.84 0.99
N ALA A 79 -13.54 16.81 0.73
CA ALA A 79 -14.18 15.86 -0.18
C ALA A 79 -14.30 16.39 -1.62
N TYR A 80 -13.78 17.57 -1.91
CA TYR A 80 -13.86 18.22 -3.22
C TYR A 80 -12.46 18.49 -3.78
N ASP A 81 -12.34 18.48 -5.11
CA ASP A 81 -11.16 18.95 -5.82
C ASP A 81 -11.20 20.47 -6.09
N GLU A 82 -10.22 20.97 -6.82
CA GLU A 82 -10.15 22.40 -7.16
C GLU A 82 -11.27 22.89 -8.08
N ASN A 83 -11.94 22.00 -8.79
CA ASN A 83 -13.05 22.32 -9.68
C ASN A 83 -14.40 22.36 -8.94
N GLY A 84 -14.41 21.98 -7.66
CA GLY A 84 -15.64 21.85 -6.88
C GLY A 84 -16.38 20.54 -7.14
N ASP A 85 -15.71 19.56 -7.74
CA ASP A 85 -16.27 18.23 -7.96
C ASP A 85 -15.91 17.30 -6.79
N PRO A 86 -16.81 16.40 -6.38
CA PRO A 86 -16.51 15.41 -5.37
C PRO A 86 -15.34 14.51 -5.80
N VAL A 87 -14.34 14.38 -4.94
CA VAL A 87 -13.17 13.54 -5.20
C VAL A 87 -13.57 12.08 -5.18
N TYR A 88 -13.63 11.46 -6.34
CA TYR A 88 -13.89 10.04 -6.52
C TYR A 88 -12.87 9.44 -7.50
N GLY A 89 -12.34 8.27 -7.16
CA GLY A 89 -11.36 7.60 -8.03
C GLY A 89 -10.72 6.38 -7.36
N ARG A 90 -9.65 5.90 -7.96
CA ARG A 90 -8.88 4.76 -7.43
C ARG A 90 -8.29 5.13 -6.07
N LEU A 91 -8.49 4.26 -5.09
CA LEU A 91 -7.96 4.45 -3.75
C LEU A 91 -6.50 3.98 -3.66
N ALA A 92 -5.71 4.59 -2.79
CA ALA A 92 -4.27 4.38 -2.68
C ALA A 92 -3.82 2.93 -2.41
N THR A 93 -4.72 2.04 -2.06
CA THR A 93 -4.46 0.61 -1.88
C THR A 93 -4.93 -0.25 -3.06
N ASP A 94 -5.44 0.36 -4.13
CA ASP A 94 -5.87 -0.36 -5.32
C ASP A 94 -4.67 -0.96 -6.05
N ARG A 95 -4.70 -2.27 -6.25
CA ARG A 95 -3.79 -3.01 -7.13
C ARG A 95 -4.61 -3.74 -8.16
N THR A 96 -4.55 -3.25 -9.40
CA THR A 96 -5.35 -3.80 -10.49
C THR A 96 -5.00 -5.26 -10.79
N HIS A 97 -3.73 -5.62 -10.72
CA HIS A 97 -3.26 -6.98 -10.98
C HIS A 97 -2.50 -7.53 -9.80
N GLN A 98 -2.89 -8.71 -9.34
CA GLN A 98 -2.17 -9.44 -8.31
C GLN A 98 -2.04 -10.91 -8.70
N ILE A 99 -0.81 -11.41 -8.66
CA ILE A 99 -0.47 -12.79 -8.97
C ILE A 99 0.29 -13.36 -7.78
N GLY A 100 -0.11 -14.53 -7.32
CA GLY A 100 0.65 -15.27 -6.31
C GLY A 100 0.78 -16.73 -6.71
N ALA A 101 1.92 -17.33 -6.34
CA ALA A 101 2.18 -18.75 -6.55
C ALA A 101 2.98 -19.32 -5.38
N GLN A 102 2.54 -20.45 -4.86
CA GLN A 102 3.23 -21.21 -3.82
C GLN A 102 3.50 -22.61 -4.36
N PHE A 103 4.77 -22.92 -4.52
CA PHE A 103 5.23 -24.22 -5.00
C PHE A 103 6.01 -24.95 -3.91
N LEU A 104 5.76 -26.23 -3.75
CA LEU A 104 6.51 -27.12 -2.87
C LEU A 104 6.91 -28.36 -3.64
N TYR A 105 8.16 -28.75 -3.50
CA TYR A 105 8.68 -30.05 -3.95
C TYR A 105 9.41 -30.77 -2.82
N SER A 106 9.07 -32.03 -2.61
CA SER A 106 9.68 -32.90 -1.60
C SER A 106 10.48 -34.02 -2.26
N PHE A 107 11.79 -34.00 -2.12
CA PHE A 107 12.66 -35.07 -2.64
C PHE A 107 12.55 -36.32 -1.76
N PRO A 108 12.63 -37.51 -2.35
CA PRO A 108 12.51 -38.76 -1.59
C PRO A 108 13.58 -38.95 -0.49
N PHE A 109 14.69 -38.23 -0.59
CA PHE A 109 15.79 -38.30 0.40
C PHE A 109 15.62 -37.29 1.57
N GLY A 110 14.45 -36.68 1.71
CA GLY A 110 14.14 -35.80 2.86
C GLY A 110 14.44 -34.31 2.65
N PHE A 111 14.86 -33.89 1.46
CA PHE A 111 15.05 -32.50 1.12
C PHE A 111 13.76 -31.91 0.56
N ASN A 112 13.41 -30.70 0.99
CA ASN A 112 12.23 -29.98 0.54
C ASN A 112 12.61 -28.60 0.03
N VAL A 113 11.96 -28.19 -1.05
CA VAL A 113 12.12 -26.87 -1.66
C VAL A 113 10.74 -26.21 -1.76
N GLY A 114 10.60 -25.06 -1.13
CA GLY A 114 9.41 -24.21 -1.23
C GLY A 114 9.75 -22.91 -1.93
N VAL A 115 8.90 -22.48 -2.86
CA VAL A 115 9.01 -21.17 -3.52
C VAL A 115 7.68 -20.45 -3.34
N ASN A 116 7.75 -19.20 -2.89
CA ASN A 116 6.62 -18.30 -2.85
C ASN A 116 6.91 -17.11 -3.76
N GLN A 117 6.01 -16.86 -4.72
CA GLN A 117 6.11 -15.75 -5.66
C GLN A 117 4.91 -14.83 -5.49
N TYR A 118 5.17 -13.53 -5.40
CA TYR A 118 4.16 -12.49 -5.48
C TYR A 118 4.53 -11.49 -6.57
N ILE A 119 3.52 -11.05 -7.33
CA ILE A 119 3.64 -9.96 -8.32
C ILE A 119 2.37 -9.12 -8.17
N GLY A 120 2.53 -7.82 -7.97
CA GLY A 120 1.42 -6.87 -7.88
C GLY A 120 1.68 -5.64 -8.73
N SER A 121 0.65 -5.13 -9.40
CA SER A 121 0.73 -3.83 -10.06
C SER A 121 0.97 -2.71 -9.04
N GLY A 122 1.40 -1.55 -9.51
CA GLY A 122 1.51 -0.36 -8.70
C GLY A 122 0.18 0.06 -8.06
N THR A 123 0.26 0.98 -7.14
CA THR A 123 -0.89 1.63 -6.49
C THR A 123 -0.95 3.10 -6.88
N PRO A 124 -2.16 3.71 -6.98
CA PRO A 124 -2.29 5.09 -7.42
C PRO A 124 -1.60 6.07 -6.47
N ILE A 125 -1.00 7.09 -7.06
CA ILE A 125 -0.37 8.21 -6.37
C ILE A 125 -1.24 9.46 -6.61
N SER A 126 -1.54 10.19 -5.56
CA SER A 126 -2.36 11.39 -5.63
C SER A 126 -1.67 12.55 -4.94
N THR A 127 -1.58 13.68 -5.61
CA THR A 127 -1.13 14.93 -4.97
C THR A 127 -2.08 15.32 -3.84
N MET A 128 -1.50 15.68 -2.71
CA MET A 128 -2.25 16.13 -1.54
C MET A 128 -1.86 17.58 -1.22
N GLY A 129 -2.86 18.45 -1.21
CA GLY A 129 -2.75 19.82 -0.72
C GLY A 129 -3.07 19.93 0.76
N SER A 130 -2.81 21.10 1.34
CA SER A 130 -3.16 21.43 2.71
C SER A 130 -4.09 22.62 2.77
N ILE A 131 -5.18 22.50 3.53
CA ILE A 131 -6.17 23.54 3.74
C ILE A 131 -6.38 23.78 5.24
N PRO A 132 -6.95 24.94 5.66
CA PRO A 132 -7.17 25.24 7.05
C PRO A 132 -7.85 24.11 7.82
N SER A 133 -7.41 23.90 9.05
CA SER A 133 -7.80 22.80 9.95
C SER A 133 -6.93 21.53 9.80
N ASN A 134 -5.78 21.64 9.18
CA ASN A 134 -4.84 20.52 8.96
C ASN A 134 -5.48 19.34 8.25
N ASN A 135 -6.35 19.61 7.28
CA ASN A 135 -6.94 18.57 6.47
C ASN A 135 -6.26 18.53 5.11
N ALA A 136 -5.87 17.34 4.73
CA ALA A 136 -5.43 17.05 3.39
C ALA A 136 -6.64 17.05 2.45
N PHE A 137 -6.45 17.55 1.23
CA PHE A 137 -7.42 17.43 0.16
C PHE A 137 -6.70 17.08 -1.15
N TYR A 138 -7.45 16.65 -2.13
CA TYR A 138 -6.92 16.19 -3.40
C TYR A 138 -7.25 17.23 -4.50
N PRO A 139 -6.39 18.24 -4.70
CA PRO A 139 -6.70 19.32 -5.63
C PRO A 139 -6.99 18.84 -7.06
N TYR A 140 -6.26 17.82 -7.50
CA TYR A 140 -6.37 17.28 -8.86
C TYR A 140 -7.13 15.96 -8.92
N GLY A 141 -7.90 15.62 -7.89
CA GLY A 141 -8.55 14.32 -7.78
C GLY A 141 -7.57 13.20 -7.39
N ARG A 142 -8.06 11.95 -7.43
CA ARG A 142 -7.28 10.77 -7.05
C ARG A 142 -6.53 10.17 -8.23
N GLY A 143 -5.29 9.73 -8.00
CA GLY A 143 -4.49 9.03 -9.01
C GLY A 143 -3.88 9.94 -10.08
N ASN A 144 -3.79 11.22 -9.85
CA ASN A 144 -3.29 12.20 -10.81
C ASN A 144 -1.79 12.05 -11.13
N GLU A 145 -1.00 11.45 -10.24
CA GLU A 145 0.44 11.23 -10.39
C GLU A 145 0.80 9.87 -11.01
N GLY A 146 -0.21 9.09 -11.43
CA GLY A 146 -0.02 7.74 -11.93
C GLY A 146 0.09 6.70 -10.82
N ASP A 147 0.84 5.65 -11.06
CA ASP A 147 0.97 4.50 -10.15
C ASP A 147 2.42 4.31 -9.68
N THR A 148 2.59 3.73 -8.49
CA THR A 148 3.89 3.21 -8.03
C THR A 148 4.38 2.10 -8.95
N PRO A 149 5.68 1.76 -8.94
CA PRO A 149 6.19 0.61 -9.69
C PRO A 149 5.53 -0.72 -9.30
N TRP A 150 5.67 -1.71 -10.18
CA TRP A 150 5.25 -3.08 -9.88
C TRP A 150 6.09 -3.64 -8.74
N LEU A 151 5.41 -4.30 -7.80
CA LEU A 151 6.05 -5.04 -6.72
C LEU A 151 6.18 -6.51 -7.11
N THR A 152 7.40 -7.03 -7.08
CA THR A 152 7.64 -8.46 -7.21
C THR A 152 8.46 -8.96 -6.03
N GLN A 153 8.15 -10.16 -5.55
CA GLN A 153 8.89 -10.80 -4.47
C GLN A 153 8.93 -12.31 -4.67
N THR A 154 10.12 -12.86 -4.60
CA THR A 154 10.34 -14.31 -4.62
C THR A 154 10.99 -14.72 -3.32
N ASP A 155 10.35 -15.63 -2.59
CA ASP A 155 10.91 -16.23 -1.38
C ASP A 155 11.25 -17.69 -1.65
N LEU A 156 12.41 -18.15 -1.14
CA LEU A 156 12.87 -19.52 -1.25
C LEU A 156 13.01 -20.13 0.14
N THR A 157 12.44 -21.31 0.33
CA THR A 157 12.63 -22.11 1.54
C THR A 157 13.25 -23.45 1.17
N LEU A 158 14.36 -23.77 1.82
CA LEU A 158 15.05 -25.05 1.73
C LEU A 158 14.98 -25.73 3.09
N TYR A 159 14.62 -26.99 3.13
CA TYR A 159 14.46 -27.71 4.38
C TYR A 159 14.93 -29.14 4.24
N TYR A 160 15.76 -29.61 5.16
CA TYR A 160 16.26 -30.97 5.19
C TYR A 160 16.10 -31.62 6.56
N THR A 161 15.53 -32.82 6.61
CA THR A 161 15.28 -33.56 7.85
C THR A 161 16.10 -34.85 7.88
N PHE A 162 16.90 -34.99 8.91
CA PHE A 162 17.59 -36.22 9.28
C PHE A 162 16.77 -36.98 10.32
N ASN A 163 16.40 -38.21 10.01
CA ASN A 163 15.71 -39.07 10.97
C ASN A 163 16.71 -40.08 11.60
N PHE A 164 16.75 -40.06 12.95
CA PHE A 164 17.61 -40.94 13.72
C PHE A 164 16.75 -41.98 14.46
N GLY A 165 16.70 -43.20 13.96
CA GLY A 165 15.89 -44.23 14.60
C GLY A 165 14.39 -44.01 14.46
N ARG A 166 13.60 -44.39 15.50
CA ARG A 166 12.15 -44.39 15.38
C ARG A 166 11.45 -43.07 15.70
N ASN A 167 12.05 -42.23 16.55
CA ASN A 167 11.37 -41.06 17.08
C ASN A 167 12.24 -39.81 17.18
N LEU A 168 13.45 -39.80 16.64
CA LEU A 168 14.36 -38.67 16.71
C LEU A 168 14.55 -38.05 15.33
N GLY A 169 14.31 -36.75 15.21
CA GLY A 169 14.54 -36.01 14.00
C GLY A 169 15.33 -34.71 14.24
N LEU A 170 16.23 -34.39 13.34
CA LEU A 170 16.96 -33.15 13.31
C LEU A 170 16.75 -32.50 11.95
N SER A 171 16.19 -31.30 11.95
CA SER A 171 15.87 -30.58 10.71
C SER A 171 16.65 -29.28 10.64
N PHE A 172 17.14 -28.98 9.45
CA PHE A 172 17.78 -27.72 9.11
C PHE A 172 16.95 -27.01 8.02
N GLY A 173 16.65 -25.74 8.27
CA GLY A 173 15.92 -24.88 7.33
C GLY A 173 16.73 -23.65 6.98
N LEU A 174 16.62 -23.22 5.74
CA LEU A 174 17.07 -21.94 5.24
C LEU A 174 15.89 -21.29 4.50
N THR A 175 15.44 -20.14 4.98
CA THR A 175 14.47 -19.31 4.27
C THR A 175 15.16 -18.04 3.81
N ILE A 176 15.02 -17.73 2.53
CA ILE A 176 15.52 -16.52 1.90
C ILE A 176 14.30 -15.72 1.46
N LEU A 177 14.02 -14.64 2.15
CA LEU A 177 13.00 -13.68 1.74
C LEU A 177 13.60 -12.70 0.75
N ASN A 178 12.84 -12.33 -0.26
CA ASN A 178 13.27 -11.48 -1.36
C ASN A 178 14.58 -11.99 -1.99
N LEU A 179 14.52 -13.21 -2.55
CA LEU A 179 15.66 -13.96 -3.08
C LEU A 179 16.53 -13.14 -4.04
N PHE A 180 15.92 -12.32 -4.86
CA PHE A 180 16.60 -11.53 -5.89
C PHE A 180 16.99 -10.13 -5.42
N ASP A 181 16.75 -9.81 -4.13
CA ASP A 181 17.04 -8.49 -3.54
C ASP A 181 16.42 -7.34 -4.33
N GLN A 182 15.14 -7.49 -4.64
CA GLN A 182 14.38 -6.50 -5.40
C GLN A 182 14.08 -5.28 -4.52
N GLU A 183 14.14 -4.10 -5.12
CA GLU A 183 14.00 -2.81 -4.44
C GLU A 183 12.87 -2.01 -5.07
N ALA A 184 11.62 -2.47 -4.91
CA ALA A 184 10.50 -1.72 -5.41
C ALA A 184 10.18 -0.51 -4.50
N GLU A 185 9.93 0.61 -5.11
CA GLU A 185 9.42 1.82 -4.46
C GLU A 185 7.93 1.65 -4.18
N LEU A 186 7.53 1.71 -2.91
CA LEU A 186 6.17 1.35 -2.49
C LEU A 186 5.28 2.56 -2.18
N ARG A 187 5.87 3.67 -1.82
CA ARG A 187 5.15 4.89 -1.49
C ARG A 187 5.99 6.12 -1.79
N LYS A 188 5.33 7.10 -2.38
CA LYS A 188 5.86 8.44 -2.65
C LYS A 188 5.31 9.42 -1.62
N TRP A 189 6.11 10.41 -1.23
CA TRP A 189 5.63 11.51 -0.41
C TRP A 189 4.74 12.42 -1.27
N THR A 190 3.48 12.49 -0.92
CA THR A 190 2.45 13.11 -1.77
C THR A 190 1.95 14.45 -1.26
N GLN A 191 2.29 14.82 -0.04
CA GLN A 191 1.94 16.12 0.47
C GLN A 191 2.84 17.19 -0.13
N GLN A 192 2.23 18.17 -0.80
CA GLN A 192 2.95 19.20 -1.51
C GLN A 192 3.34 20.39 -0.61
N LEU A 193 2.57 20.63 0.43
CA LEU A 193 2.70 21.84 1.24
C LEU A 193 2.87 21.54 2.72
N GLU A 194 3.76 22.28 3.40
CA GLU A 194 3.84 22.33 4.86
C GLU A 194 2.91 23.39 5.47
N GLN A 195 2.39 24.31 4.64
CA GLN A 195 1.47 25.37 5.05
C GLN A 195 0.14 25.24 4.31
N ASP A 196 -0.91 25.72 4.95
CA ASP A 196 -2.23 25.72 4.33
C ASP A 196 -2.33 26.82 3.26
N ILE A 197 -3.04 26.54 2.18
CA ILE A 197 -3.51 27.58 1.28
C ILE A 197 -4.79 28.21 1.84
N GLU A 198 -4.96 29.49 1.60
CA GLU A 198 -6.20 30.17 1.96
C GLU A 198 -7.29 29.92 0.91
N VAL A 199 -8.27 29.12 1.29
CA VAL A 199 -9.46 28.83 0.49
C VAL A 199 -10.70 28.91 1.35
N THR A 200 -11.78 29.35 0.74
CA THR A 200 -13.10 29.45 1.36
C THR A 200 -14.05 28.41 0.78
N ASP A 201 -15.16 28.15 1.46
CA ASP A 201 -16.23 27.30 0.91
C ASP A 201 -16.75 27.81 -0.46
N ALA A 202 -16.71 29.11 -0.69
CA ALA A 202 -17.09 29.66 -1.97
C ALA A 202 -16.14 29.32 -3.10
N ASP A 203 -14.84 29.25 -2.81
CA ASP A 203 -13.85 28.83 -3.80
C ASP A 203 -14.12 27.40 -4.29
N PHE A 204 -14.45 26.48 -3.39
CA PHE A 204 -14.82 25.10 -3.76
C PHE A 204 -16.13 25.03 -4.57
N LEU A 205 -17.07 25.94 -4.34
CA LEU A 205 -18.32 25.92 -5.09
C LEU A 205 -18.20 26.50 -6.51
N THR A 206 -17.20 27.33 -6.74
CA THR A 206 -17.00 27.99 -8.03
C THR A 206 -15.80 27.44 -8.82
N GLY A 207 -14.99 26.64 -8.20
CA GLY A 207 -13.68 26.24 -8.68
C GLY A 207 -12.60 27.30 -8.41
N PHE A 208 -11.36 26.87 -8.26
CA PHE A 208 -10.20 27.75 -8.10
C PHE A 208 -8.97 27.10 -8.75
N ASP A 209 -7.96 27.90 -9.05
CA ASP A 209 -6.68 27.40 -9.56
C ASP A 209 -5.75 27.12 -8.37
N TYR A 210 -5.62 25.85 -8.01
CA TYR A 210 -4.75 25.42 -6.93
C TYR A 210 -3.28 25.75 -7.19
N ALA A 211 -2.81 25.57 -8.42
CA ALA A 211 -1.43 25.87 -8.77
C ALA A 211 -1.11 27.36 -8.64
N ALA A 212 -2.06 28.22 -9.02
CA ALA A 212 -1.92 29.66 -8.82
C ALA A 212 -1.85 30.03 -7.33
N LYS A 213 -2.70 29.43 -6.48
CA LYS A 213 -2.65 29.66 -5.02
C LYS A 213 -1.35 29.16 -4.40
N VAL A 214 -0.82 28.04 -4.86
CA VAL A 214 0.52 27.54 -4.42
C VAL A 214 1.64 28.51 -4.84
N ALA A 215 1.56 29.06 -6.04
CA ALA A 215 2.55 30.01 -6.54
C ALA A 215 2.57 31.36 -5.77
N GLU A 216 1.54 31.68 -5.04
CA GLU A 216 1.49 32.86 -4.17
C GLU A 216 2.19 32.64 -2.82
N LEU A 217 2.46 31.38 -2.47
CA LEU A 217 3.15 31.04 -1.23
C LEU A 217 4.66 31.20 -1.33
N PRO A 218 5.35 31.48 -0.22
CA PRO A 218 6.82 31.46 -0.22
C PRO A 218 7.35 30.04 -0.45
N ASP A 219 8.55 29.92 -1.05
CA ASP A 219 9.21 28.63 -1.27
C ASP A 219 9.31 27.76 -0.01
N SER A 220 9.38 28.37 1.16
CA SER A 220 9.38 27.68 2.45
C SER A 220 8.04 27.01 2.83
N ALA A 221 7.00 27.24 2.07
CA ALA A 221 5.72 26.56 2.25
C ALA A 221 5.63 25.23 1.51
N LEU A 222 6.54 25.02 0.55
CA LEU A 222 6.63 23.75 -0.16
C LEU A 222 7.30 22.69 0.72
N ASP A 223 6.74 21.49 0.74
CA ASP A 223 7.35 20.37 1.43
C ASP A 223 8.58 19.89 0.61
N PRO A 224 9.79 19.93 1.16
CA PRO A 224 10.99 19.52 0.42
C PRO A 224 11.03 18.04 0.10
N LEU A 225 10.18 17.22 0.72
CA LEU A 225 10.05 15.79 0.45
C LEU A 225 9.03 15.49 -0.64
N TYR A 226 8.24 16.47 -1.09
CA TYR A 226 7.22 16.23 -2.11
C TYR A 226 7.82 15.61 -3.37
N GLY A 227 7.26 14.48 -3.76
CA GLY A 227 7.72 13.73 -4.93
C GLY A 227 8.83 12.71 -4.65
N GLU A 228 9.42 12.71 -3.46
CA GLU A 228 10.44 11.75 -3.09
C GLU A 228 9.84 10.41 -2.64
N TRP A 229 10.57 9.32 -2.86
CA TRP A 229 10.18 8.00 -2.39
C TRP A 229 10.54 7.82 -0.92
N ASP A 230 9.59 7.41 -0.10
CA ASP A 230 9.78 7.30 1.35
C ASP A 230 9.66 5.88 1.90
N THR A 231 9.14 4.96 1.12
CA THR A 231 8.98 3.57 1.53
C THR A 231 9.38 2.63 0.40
N PHE A 232 10.23 1.68 0.75
CA PHE A 232 10.79 0.71 -0.19
C PHE A 232 10.47 -0.72 0.23
N GLN A 233 10.59 -1.65 -0.71
CA GLN A 233 10.53 -3.08 -0.43
C GLN A 233 11.65 -3.45 0.55
N LEU A 234 11.35 -4.38 1.47
CA LEU A 234 12.36 -4.86 2.41
C LEU A 234 13.48 -5.61 1.67
N PRO A 235 14.74 -5.41 2.06
CA PRO A 235 15.87 -6.09 1.47
C PRO A 235 15.82 -7.60 1.71
N ARG A 236 16.70 -8.33 1.04
CA ARG A 236 16.84 -9.78 1.24
C ARG A 236 17.15 -10.12 2.69
N GLU A 237 16.41 -11.07 3.23
CA GLU A 237 16.61 -11.58 4.57
C GLU A 237 16.88 -13.09 4.53
N LEU A 238 17.87 -13.53 5.30
CA LEU A 238 18.24 -14.94 5.47
C LEU A 238 17.85 -15.41 6.87
N ARG A 239 17.04 -16.46 6.95
CA ARG A 239 16.61 -17.07 8.22
C ARG A 239 17.06 -18.52 8.29
N PHE A 240 17.83 -18.86 9.31
CA PHE A 240 18.24 -20.24 9.60
C PHE A 240 17.37 -20.82 10.70
N THR A 241 16.89 -22.03 10.49
CA THR A 241 16.07 -22.76 11.46
C THR A 241 16.70 -24.11 11.76
N VAL A 242 16.82 -24.46 13.03
CA VAL A 242 17.16 -25.79 13.48
C VAL A 242 16.03 -26.30 14.35
N LYS A 243 15.50 -27.48 14.05
CA LYS A 243 14.40 -28.10 14.79
C LYS A 243 14.82 -29.50 15.19
N PHE A 244 14.64 -29.82 16.46
CA PHE A 244 14.84 -31.16 17.00
C PHE A 244 13.49 -31.73 17.42
N GLU A 245 13.20 -32.95 16.98
CA GLU A 245 11.97 -33.70 17.29
C GLU A 245 12.35 -34.95 18.06
N PHE A 246 11.60 -35.25 19.16
CA PHE A 246 11.86 -36.40 20.03
C PHE A 246 10.54 -37.01 20.51
#